data_e220fcb643c4d1d2363b4864c4a343ac
#
_entry.id   e220fcb643c4d1d2363b4864c4a343ac
#
_cell.length_a   1.000
_cell.length_b   1.000
_cell.length_c   1.000
_cell.angle_alpha   90.00
_cell.angle_beta   90.00
_cell.angle_gamma   90.00
#
_symmetry.space_group_name_H-M   'P 1'
#
loop_
_entity.id
_entity.type
_entity.pdbx_description
1 polymer ?
#
loop_
_entity_poly.entity_id
_entity_poly.type
_entity_poly.pdbx_seq_one_letter_code
_entity_poly.pdbx_strand_id
1 'polypeptide(L)'
;MKKLLLALVLLTFGAVGVVGQDVRYDFDKDKDFSKYKTYKWVAIKGAELPDELTQRAITSAFDAQLGGKGLTKTDSDNADLYIGYQTALGQEKEFTSFNTGWGYGPGWGAGWYGYGGMTSTMTYGSTSTVYVGQLDLSMYDPAAKQLVWRGSATKTLDPKAKPEKKQKNINKAVEKLLKKYPPEVKK
;
A
#
# COMPACT_ATOMS: atom_id res chain seq x y z
N MET A 1 34.72 -54.71 -0.71
CA MET A 1 33.29 -54.43 -0.70
C MET A 1 33.09 -53.16 0.16
N LYS A 2 33.04 -52.02 -0.50
CA LYS A 2 32.98 -50.71 0.14
C LYS A 2 31.53 -50.33 0.38
N LYS A 3 31.12 -50.18 1.64
CA LYS A 3 29.80 -49.73 2.00
C LYS A 3 29.73 -48.22 1.88
N LEU A 4 28.96 -47.73 0.87
CA LEU A 4 28.67 -46.31 0.66
C LEU A 4 27.56 -45.90 1.66
N LEU A 5 27.90 -45.12 2.70
CA LEU A 5 26.94 -44.49 3.57
C LEU A 5 26.51 -43.16 2.95
N LEU A 6 25.35 -43.14 2.36
CA LEU A 6 24.71 -41.94 1.84
C LEU A 6 24.06 -41.21 3.01
N ALA A 7 24.67 -40.14 3.52
CA ALA A 7 24.08 -39.24 4.50
C ALA A 7 23.10 -38.31 3.80
N LEU A 8 21.81 -38.60 3.94
CA LEU A 8 20.72 -37.74 3.49
C LEU A 8 20.55 -36.60 4.49
N VAL A 9 21.16 -35.44 4.19
CA VAL A 9 20.93 -34.21 4.95
C VAL A 9 19.56 -33.65 4.51
N LEU A 10 18.54 -33.90 5.33
CA LEU A 10 17.25 -33.21 5.21
C LEU A 10 17.44 -31.74 5.62
N LEU A 11 17.57 -30.86 4.64
CA LEU A 11 17.41 -29.43 4.82
C LEU A 11 15.91 -29.14 5.09
N THR A 12 15.52 -29.11 6.37
CA THR A 12 14.24 -28.55 6.77
C THR A 12 14.30 -27.03 6.61
N PHE A 13 13.88 -26.55 5.46
CA PHE A 13 13.54 -25.15 5.28
C PHE A 13 12.34 -24.84 6.18
N GLY A 14 12.64 -24.34 7.38
CA GLY A 14 11.63 -23.74 8.23
C GLY A 14 11.01 -22.56 7.46
N ALA A 15 9.79 -22.73 7.00
CA ALA A 15 8.98 -21.64 6.49
C ALA A 15 8.71 -20.67 7.64
N VAL A 16 9.62 -19.71 7.84
CA VAL A 16 9.35 -18.54 8.66
C VAL A 16 8.20 -17.85 7.96
N GLY A 17 7.01 -17.93 8.55
CA GLY A 17 5.84 -17.21 8.09
C GLY A 17 6.20 -15.72 8.02
N VAL A 18 6.50 -15.23 6.83
CA VAL A 18 6.66 -13.81 6.57
C VAL A 18 5.27 -13.23 6.80
N VAL A 19 5.07 -12.54 7.93
CA VAL A 19 3.90 -11.68 8.13
C VAL A 19 3.97 -10.64 7.02
N GLY A 20 3.34 -10.99 5.90
CA GLY A 20 3.41 -10.24 4.66
C GLY A 20 2.59 -8.96 4.77
N GLN A 21 3.08 -7.87 4.21
CA GLN A 21 2.23 -6.76 3.85
C GLN A 21 1.20 -7.25 2.83
N ASP A 22 -0.07 -7.09 3.12
CA ASP A 22 -1.13 -7.28 2.12
C ASP A 22 -1.20 -6.01 1.27
N VAL A 23 -1.13 -6.18 -0.06
CA VAL A 23 -1.19 -5.07 -1.01
C VAL A 23 -2.26 -5.35 -2.03
N ARG A 24 -3.16 -4.39 -2.18
CA ARG A 24 -4.25 -4.40 -3.17
C ARG A 24 -4.15 -3.15 -4.02
N TYR A 25 -4.51 -3.27 -5.28
CA TYR A 25 -4.56 -2.12 -6.19
C TYR A 25 -5.66 -2.34 -7.23
N ASP A 26 -6.14 -1.23 -7.77
CA ASP A 26 -7.10 -1.19 -8.86
C ASP A 26 -6.77 -0.01 -9.77
N PHE A 27 -7.14 -0.10 -11.04
CA PHE A 27 -6.83 0.91 -12.04
C PHE A 27 -7.83 0.91 -13.19
N ASP A 28 -7.96 2.04 -13.84
CA ASP A 28 -8.75 2.21 -15.06
C ASP A 28 -8.04 1.54 -16.24
N LYS A 29 -8.63 0.47 -16.77
CA LYS A 29 -8.06 -0.36 -17.84
C LYS A 29 -8.03 0.36 -19.19
N ASP A 30 -8.83 1.39 -19.35
CA ASP A 30 -8.95 2.15 -20.59
C ASP A 30 -7.94 3.31 -20.68
N LYS A 31 -7.14 3.50 -19.62
CA LYS A 31 -6.12 4.56 -19.54
C LYS A 31 -4.76 4.09 -20.01
N ASP A 32 -4.14 4.93 -20.79
CA ASP A 32 -2.74 4.77 -21.19
C ASP A 32 -1.83 5.46 -20.17
N PHE A 33 -1.31 4.69 -19.24
CA PHE A 33 -0.45 5.18 -18.17
C PHE A 33 0.90 5.70 -18.66
N SER A 34 1.31 5.38 -19.88
CA SER A 34 2.57 5.87 -20.45
C SER A 34 2.56 7.38 -20.75
N LYS A 35 1.38 7.99 -20.81
CA LYS A 35 1.19 9.42 -21.06
C LYS A 35 1.46 10.28 -19.84
N TYR A 36 1.31 9.74 -18.64
CA TYR A 36 1.54 10.48 -17.40
C TYR A 36 3.04 10.64 -17.16
N LYS A 37 3.50 11.89 -17.02
CA LYS A 37 4.91 12.26 -16.81
C LYS A 37 5.13 13.08 -15.56
N THR A 38 4.11 13.83 -15.15
CA THR A 38 4.19 14.75 -14.02
C THR A 38 3.13 14.43 -12.97
N TYR A 39 3.45 14.71 -11.72
CA TYR A 39 2.47 14.60 -10.64
C TYR A 39 2.60 15.73 -9.63
N LYS A 40 1.47 16.03 -8.99
CA LYS A 40 1.36 16.99 -7.89
C LYS A 40 0.72 16.32 -6.68
N TRP A 41 1.28 16.57 -5.50
CA TRP A 41 0.63 16.16 -4.25
C TRP A 41 -0.58 17.03 -3.97
N VAL A 42 -1.69 16.40 -3.61
CA VAL A 42 -2.93 17.06 -3.18
C VAL A 42 -3.41 16.46 -1.88
N ALA A 43 -3.99 17.30 -1.03
CA ALA A 43 -4.63 16.82 0.19
C ALA A 43 -5.98 16.17 -0.13
N ILE A 44 -6.24 15.01 0.45
CA ILE A 44 -7.55 14.37 0.40
C ILE A 44 -8.38 14.98 1.54
N LYS A 45 -9.54 15.51 1.22
CA LYS A 45 -10.43 16.10 2.22
C LYS A 45 -10.89 15.03 3.22
N GLY A 46 -10.67 15.27 4.50
CA GLY A 46 -11.03 14.33 5.56
C GLY A 46 -10.10 13.14 5.72
N ALA A 47 -8.96 13.13 5.02
CA ALA A 47 -7.95 12.08 5.19
C ALA A 47 -7.36 12.10 6.60
N GLU A 48 -7.23 10.93 7.20
CA GLU A 48 -6.39 10.75 8.38
C GLU A 48 -4.92 10.69 7.95
N LEU A 49 -4.11 11.53 8.57
CA LEU A 49 -2.68 11.62 8.33
C LEU A 49 -1.92 11.32 9.62
N PRO A 50 -0.75 10.69 9.56
CA PRO A 50 0.09 10.47 10.73
C PRO A 50 0.77 11.77 11.16
N ASP A 51 1.64 11.69 12.16
CA ASP A 51 2.50 12.81 12.56
C ASP A 51 3.36 13.31 11.40
N GLU A 52 3.84 14.56 11.50
CA GLU A 52 4.57 15.26 10.43
C GLU A 52 5.86 14.53 9.99
N LEU A 53 6.58 13.91 10.93
CA LEU A 53 7.80 13.15 10.60
C LEU A 53 7.47 11.93 9.76
N THR A 54 6.41 11.22 10.13
CA THR A 54 5.91 10.07 9.38
C THR A 54 5.36 10.49 8.03
N GLN A 55 4.66 11.63 7.93
CA GLN A 55 4.19 12.17 6.65
C GLN A 55 5.36 12.44 5.70
N ARG A 56 6.42 13.11 6.18
CA ARG A 56 7.62 13.35 5.38
C ARG A 56 8.30 12.06 4.92
N ALA A 57 8.36 11.06 5.79
CA ALA A 57 8.92 9.76 5.44
C ALA A 57 8.10 9.05 4.35
N ILE A 58 6.78 9.10 4.43
CA ILE A 58 5.86 8.53 3.44
C ILE A 58 6.00 9.24 2.09
N THR A 59 5.91 10.56 2.07
CA THR A 59 6.00 11.34 0.82
C THR A 59 7.35 11.18 0.16
N SER A 60 8.45 11.20 0.93
CA SER A 60 9.80 10.97 0.40
C SER A 60 9.95 9.56 -0.21
N ALA A 61 9.38 8.55 0.43
CA ALA A 61 9.40 7.18 -0.09
C ALA A 61 8.61 7.07 -1.40
N PHE A 62 7.45 7.72 -1.50
CA PHE A 62 6.67 7.78 -2.73
C PHE A 62 7.39 8.56 -3.83
N ASP A 63 7.94 9.74 -3.53
CA ASP A 63 8.68 10.56 -4.48
C ASP A 63 9.84 9.77 -5.10
N ALA A 64 10.59 9.02 -4.29
CA ALA A 64 11.68 8.17 -4.78
C ALA A 64 11.18 7.05 -5.72
N GLN A 65 10.09 6.37 -5.36
CA GLN A 65 9.54 5.28 -6.18
C GLN A 65 8.89 5.79 -7.47
N LEU A 66 8.14 6.89 -7.41
CA LEU A 66 7.50 7.50 -8.57
C LEU A 66 8.53 8.05 -9.55
N GLY A 67 9.60 8.69 -9.03
CA GLY A 67 10.74 9.12 -9.83
C GLY A 67 11.42 7.97 -10.57
N GLY A 68 11.63 6.83 -9.89
CA GLY A 68 12.15 5.61 -10.49
C GLY A 68 11.25 5.01 -11.58
N LYS A 69 9.99 5.43 -11.64
CA LYS A 69 8.99 5.02 -12.66
C LYS A 69 8.79 6.08 -13.75
N GLY A 70 9.62 7.11 -13.76
CA GLY A 70 9.61 8.15 -14.80
C GLY A 70 8.61 9.28 -14.57
N LEU A 71 8.04 9.39 -13.37
CA LEU A 71 7.18 10.51 -13.00
C LEU A 71 8.00 11.62 -12.33
N THR A 72 7.77 12.86 -12.72
CA THR A 72 8.42 14.04 -12.16
C THR A 72 7.44 14.82 -11.29
N LYS A 73 7.86 15.13 -10.07
CA LYS A 73 7.09 15.97 -9.16
C LYS A 73 7.06 17.41 -9.66
N THR A 74 5.88 18.05 -9.55
CA THR A 74 5.69 19.46 -9.87
C THR A 74 4.69 20.10 -8.91
N ASP A 75 4.78 21.43 -8.76
CA ASP A 75 3.79 22.21 -8.02
C ASP A 75 2.74 22.85 -8.95
N SER A 76 2.89 22.65 -10.28
CA SER A 76 1.97 23.18 -11.28
C SER A 76 0.59 22.53 -11.19
N ASP A 77 -0.45 23.34 -11.38
CA ASP A 77 -1.83 22.85 -11.49
C ASP A 77 -2.09 22.07 -12.79
N ASN A 78 -1.16 22.14 -13.74
CA ASN A 78 -1.20 21.39 -15.00
C ASN A 78 -0.48 20.04 -14.91
N ALA A 79 -0.26 19.50 -13.70
CA ALA A 79 0.29 18.16 -13.55
C ALA A 79 -0.65 17.10 -14.18
N ASP A 80 -0.06 16.07 -14.80
CA ASP A 80 -0.82 14.98 -15.42
C ASP A 80 -1.60 14.16 -14.39
N LEU A 81 -1.05 14.02 -13.17
CA LEU A 81 -1.66 13.30 -12.07
C LEU A 81 -1.71 14.16 -10.81
N TYR A 82 -2.85 14.14 -10.14
CA TYR A 82 -2.96 14.56 -8.76
C TYR A 82 -2.88 13.32 -7.87
N ILE A 83 -1.94 13.32 -6.94
CA ILE A 83 -1.68 12.18 -6.07
C ILE A 83 -1.99 12.58 -4.62
N GLY A 84 -2.80 11.77 -3.97
CA GLY A 84 -3.09 11.93 -2.55
C GLY A 84 -2.93 10.60 -1.82
N TYR A 85 -2.60 10.66 -0.55
CA TYR A 85 -2.56 9.48 0.32
C TYR A 85 -3.34 9.74 1.61
N GLN A 86 -3.73 8.66 2.23
CA GLN A 86 -4.28 8.64 3.58
C GLN A 86 -3.74 7.44 4.35
N THR A 87 -3.81 7.52 5.66
CA THR A 87 -3.42 6.42 6.53
C THR A 87 -4.54 6.08 7.48
N ALA A 88 -4.55 4.85 7.97
CA ALA A 88 -5.32 4.50 9.13
C ALA A 88 -4.53 3.65 10.08
N LEU A 89 -4.85 3.80 11.35
CA LEU A 89 -4.33 2.99 12.42
C LEU A 89 -5.53 2.41 13.17
N GLY A 90 -5.62 1.08 13.22
CA GLY A 90 -6.70 0.39 13.93
C GLY A 90 -6.19 -0.80 14.72
N GLN A 91 -7.05 -1.26 15.60
CA GLN A 91 -6.95 -2.58 16.20
C GLN A 91 -7.70 -3.56 15.30
N GLU A 92 -7.29 -4.81 15.23
CA GLU A 92 -7.75 -5.83 14.28
C GLU A 92 -9.29 -6.01 14.18
N LYS A 93 -10.06 -5.43 15.10
CA LYS A 93 -11.53 -5.51 15.16
C LYS A 93 -12.29 -4.33 14.53
N GLU A 94 -11.62 -3.25 14.11
CA GLU A 94 -12.31 -1.99 13.70
C GLU A 94 -12.14 -1.57 12.23
N PHE A 95 -11.59 -2.42 11.37
CA PHE A 95 -11.34 -2.09 9.96
C PHE A 95 -12.59 -2.10 9.07
N THR A 96 -13.76 -1.74 9.58
CA THR A 96 -14.99 -1.88 8.79
C THR A 96 -15.46 -0.65 8.03
N SER A 97 -14.83 0.51 8.17
CA SER A 97 -15.29 1.66 7.36
C SER A 97 -14.21 2.68 7.04
N PHE A 98 -13.55 2.51 5.90
CA PHE A 98 -12.84 3.60 5.25
C PHE A 98 -13.77 4.34 4.30
N ASN A 99 -14.19 5.53 4.71
CA ASN A 99 -14.88 6.45 3.82
C ASN A 99 -13.82 7.21 3.02
N THR A 100 -13.53 6.74 1.80
CA THR A 100 -12.73 7.51 0.86
C THR A 100 -13.59 8.70 0.43
N GLY A 101 -13.35 9.87 1.03
CA GLY A 101 -14.06 11.12 0.75
C GLY A 101 -13.89 11.68 -0.68
N TRP A 102 -13.43 10.87 -1.60
CA TRP A 102 -13.48 11.12 -3.04
C TRP A 102 -14.82 10.59 -3.55
N GLY A 103 -15.86 11.39 -3.39
CA GLY A 103 -17.22 11.08 -3.83
C GLY A 103 -17.38 11.08 -5.35
N TYR A 104 -16.80 10.12 -6.04
CA TYR A 104 -16.95 9.95 -7.46
C TYR A 104 -17.59 8.61 -7.79
N GLY A 105 -18.90 8.68 -8.00
CA GLY A 105 -19.71 7.70 -8.73
C GLY A 105 -20.11 6.44 -7.99
N PRO A 106 -21.29 5.90 -8.27
CA PRO A 106 -21.88 4.75 -7.57
C PRO A 106 -21.29 3.39 -7.93
N GLY A 107 -20.10 3.31 -8.51
CA GLY A 107 -19.53 2.05 -8.99
C GLY A 107 -18.25 1.59 -8.27
N TRP A 108 -17.50 2.47 -7.64
CA TRP A 108 -16.14 2.17 -7.17
C TRP A 108 -16.02 1.87 -5.67
N GLY A 109 -17.02 2.23 -4.89
CA GLY A 109 -16.97 2.08 -3.43
C GLY A 109 -17.47 0.73 -2.89
N ALA A 110 -18.36 0.05 -3.58
CA ALA A 110 -19.05 -1.12 -3.04
C ALA A 110 -18.34 -2.47 -3.30
N GLY A 111 -17.48 -2.56 -4.31
CA GLY A 111 -16.86 -3.83 -4.70
C GLY A 111 -15.53 -4.15 -4.00
N TRP A 112 -14.85 -3.13 -3.48
CA TRP A 112 -13.50 -3.29 -2.92
C TRP A 112 -13.48 -3.79 -1.48
N TYR A 113 -14.48 -3.47 -0.68
CA TYR A 113 -14.51 -3.81 0.75
C TYR A 113 -15.27 -5.09 1.09
N GLY A 114 -15.82 -5.78 0.10
CA GLY A 114 -16.74 -6.89 0.31
C GLY A 114 -16.10 -8.27 0.52
N TYR A 115 -14.79 -8.44 0.47
CA TYR A 115 -14.20 -9.78 0.58
C TYR A 115 -12.90 -9.79 1.37
N GLY A 116 -13.01 -10.26 2.59
CA GLY A 116 -11.84 -10.52 3.42
C GLY A 116 -12.18 -10.65 4.89
N GLY A 117 -13.22 -11.37 5.20
CA GLY A 117 -13.40 -11.95 6.54
C GLY A 117 -12.23 -12.89 6.81
N MET A 118 -11.16 -12.41 7.38
CA MET A 118 -10.17 -13.26 8.02
C MET A 118 -10.73 -13.64 9.39
N THR A 119 -11.54 -14.68 9.43
CA THR A 119 -11.78 -15.45 10.63
C THR A 119 -10.55 -16.32 10.89
N SER A 120 -9.53 -15.77 11.51
CA SER A 120 -8.55 -16.58 12.20
C SER A 120 -8.93 -16.63 13.66
N THR A 121 -9.69 -17.66 13.99
CA THR A 121 -9.90 -18.11 15.36
C THR A 121 -8.56 -18.62 15.89
N MET A 122 -7.79 -17.79 16.56
CA MET A 122 -6.70 -18.23 17.43
C MET A 122 -7.02 -17.80 18.84
N THR A 123 -7.62 -18.73 19.56
CA THR A 123 -7.76 -18.68 21.01
C THR A 123 -6.40 -18.98 21.63
N TYR A 124 -5.66 -17.96 22.01
CA TYR A 124 -4.61 -18.04 23.03
C TYR A 124 -4.72 -16.80 23.92
N GLY A 125 -4.94 -17.04 25.20
CA GLY A 125 -5.10 -16.04 26.23
C GLY A 125 -3.83 -15.25 26.53
N SER A 126 -3.60 -14.22 25.72
CA SER A 126 -2.74 -13.09 26.00
C SER A 126 -3.33 -11.93 25.20
N THR A 127 -3.86 -10.97 25.92
CA THR A 127 -4.42 -9.74 25.35
C THR A 127 -3.29 -8.87 24.80
N SER A 128 -2.68 -9.26 23.69
CA SER A 128 -1.78 -8.37 22.97
C SER A 128 -2.60 -7.61 21.95
N THR A 129 -2.72 -6.30 22.19
CA THR A 129 -3.32 -5.38 21.22
C THR A 129 -2.46 -5.37 19.97
N VAL A 130 -3.00 -5.90 18.88
CA VAL A 130 -2.35 -5.87 17.56
C VAL A 130 -2.73 -4.58 16.86
N TYR A 131 -1.76 -3.76 16.54
CA TYR A 131 -1.96 -2.55 15.76
C TYR A 131 -1.76 -2.84 14.28
N VAL A 132 -2.70 -2.41 13.46
CA VAL A 132 -2.61 -2.56 12.02
C VAL A 132 -2.61 -1.17 11.41
N GLY A 133 -1.58 -0.91 10.59
CA GLY A 133 -1.48 0.31 9.80
C GLY A 133 -1.88 0.03 8.36
N GLN A 134 -2.64 0.96 7.79
CA GLN A 134 -2.99 0.97 6.38
C GLN A 134 -2.50 2.26 5.74
N LEU A 135 -1.97 2.14 4.53
CA LEU A 135 -1.51 3.24 3.69
C LEU A 135 -2.20 3.12 2.33
N ASP A 136 -3.03 4.09 2.01
CA ASP A 136 -3.73 4.18 0.74
C ASP A 136 -3.12 5.29 -0.12
N LEU A 137 -2.97 5.02 -1.41
CA LEU A 137 -2.56 5.99 -2.43
C LEU A 137 -3.64 6.05 -3.52
N SER A 138 -3.96 7.26 -3.94
CA SER A 138 -4.89 7.52 -5.04
C SER A 138 -4.24 8.44 -6.07
N MET A 139 -4.41 8.10 -7.36
CA MET A 139 -3.95 8.90 -8.48
C MET A 139 -5.14 9.31 -9.33
N TYR A 140 -5.28 10.60 -9.50
CA TYR A 140 -6.40 11.24 -10.19
C TYR A 140 -5.91 11.98 -11.41
N ASP A 141 -6.56 11.78 -12.56
CA ASP A 141 -6.33 12.52 -13.78
C ASP A 141 -7.21 13.79 -13.74
N PRO A 142 -6.62 14.98 -13.54
CA PRO A 142 -7.40 16.23 -13.43
C PRO A 142 -8.06 16.64 -14.75
N ALA A 143 -7.48 16.29 -15.88
CA ALA A 143 -8.02 16.62 -17.20
C ALA A 143 -9.26 15.78 -17.53
N ALA A 144 -9.20 14.49 -17.22
CA ALA A 144 -10.35 13.59 -17.39
C ALA A 144 -11.32 13.64 -16.20
N LYS A 145 -10.95 14.27 -15.07
CA LYS A 145 -11.70 14.31 -13.80
C LYS A 145 -12.03 12.92 -13.27
N GLN A 146 -11.07 12.02 -13.32
CA GLN A 146 -11.27 10.62 -12.96
C GLN A 146 -10.14 10.09 -12.08
N LEU A 147 -10.50 9.20 -11.15
CA LEU A 147 -9.54 8.36 -10.47
C LEU A 147 -9.05 7.30 -11.46
N VAL A 148 -7.73 7.24 -11.67
CA VAL A 148 -7.14 6.33 -12.66
C VAL A 148 -6.40 5.16 -12.04
N TRP A 149 -5.93 5.33 -10.81
CA TRP A 149 -5.25 4.27 -10.07
C TRP A 149 -5.41 4.47 -8.57
N ARG A 150 -5.54 3.38 -7.85
CA ARG A 150 -5.49 3.37 -6.39
C ARG A 150 -4.83 2.11 -5.90
N GLY A 151 -4.19 2.19 -4.73
CA GLY A 151 -3.65 1.04 -4.06
C GLY A 151 -3.69 1.20 -2.55
N SER A 152 -3.71 0.06 -1.86
CA SER A 152 -3.73 -0.04 -0.41
C SER A 152 -2.66 -1.03 0.05
N ALA A 153 -1.91 -0.67 1.07
CA ALA A 153 -0.95 -1.54 1.73
C ALA A 153 -1.28 -1.61 3.22
N THR A 154 -1.46 -2.83 3.74
CA THR A 154 -1.79 -3.08 5.13
C THR A 154 -0.66 -3.84 5.81
N LYS A 155 -0.36 -3.52 7.05
CA LYS A 155 0.69 -4.17 7.84
C LYS A 155 0.43 -4.09 9.33
N THR A 156 0.73 -5.19 10.04
CA THR A 156 0.87 -5.18 11.50
C THR A 156 2.05 -4.31 11.92
N LEU A 157 1.80 -3.38 12.82
CA LEU A 157 2.78 -2.43 13.32
C LEU A 157 3.28 -2.83 14.71
N ASP A 158 4.53 -2.56 14.95
CA ASP A 158 5.14 -2.61 16.28
C ASP A 158 5.23 -1.16 16.81
N PRO A 159 4.40 -0.77 17.80
CA PRO A 159 4.40 0.60 18.33
C PRO A 159 5.74 1.01 18.95
N LYS A 160 6.52 0.02 19.42
CA LYS A 160 7.84 0.22 20.02
C LYS A 160 8.99 0.15 19.01
N ALA A 161 8.67 0.09 17.69
CA ALA A 161 9.70 0.02 16.67
C ALA A 161 10.59 1.27 16.69
N LYS A 162 11.89 1.05 16.58
CA LYS A 162 12.88 2.13 16.43
C LYS A 162 12.63 2.92 15.12
N PRO A 163 13.05 4.20 15.04
CA PRO A 163 12.83 5.04 13.86
C PRO A 163 13.32 4.40 12.55
N GLU A 164 14.47 3.73 12.56
CA GLU A 164 15.05 3.08 11.39
C GLU A 164 14.16 1.92 10.89
N LYS A 165 13.56 1.16 11.84
CA LYS A 165 12.62 0.09 11.54
C LYS A 165 11.32 0.64 10.95
N LYS A 166 10.83 1.78 11.49
CA LYS A 166 9.65 2.47 10.96
C LYS A 166 9.90 2.94 9.52
N GLN A 167 11.03 3.62 9.26
CA GLN A 167 11.43 4.08 7.92
C GLN A 167 11.54 2.91 6.94
N LYS A 168 12.22 1.81 7.34
CA LYS A 168 12.33 0.61 6.51
C LYS A 168 10.97 0.00 6.18
N ASN A 169 10.03 0.03 7.13
CA ASN A 169 8.68 -0.47 6.91
C ASN A 169 7.90 0.40 5.91
N ILE A 170 8.00 1.73 6.02
CA ILE A 170 7.40 2.68 5.09
C ILE A 170 7.94 2.45 3.68
N ASN A 171 9.26 2.41 3.52
CA ASN A 171 9.89 2.19 2.20
C ASN A 171 9.40 0.88 1.56
N LYS A 172 9.35 -0.22 2.33
CA LYS A 172 8.83 -1.50 1.86
C LYS A 172 7.34 -1.45 1.50
N ALA A 173 6.54 -0.71 2.26
CA ALA A 173 5.12 -0.56 1.96
C ALA A 173 4.91 0.14 0.62
N VAL A 174 5.58 1.27 0.44
CA VAL A 174 5.52 2.08 -0.80
C VAL A 174 6.07 1.31 -2.00
N GLU A 175 7.23 0.64 -1.85
CA GLU A 175 7.80 -0.21 -2.90
C GLU A 175 6.82 -1.28 -3.37
N LYS A 176 6.23 -2.01 -2.42
CA LYS A 176 5.26 -3.07 -2.74
C LYS A 176 3.99 -2.51 -3.37
N LEU A 177 3.49 -1.39 -2.83
CA LEU A 177 2.30 -0.72 -3.33
C LEU A 177 2.45 -0.33 -4.79
N LEU A 178 3.58 0.28 -5.14
CA LEU A 178 3.88 0.74 -6.50
C LEU A 178 4.53 -0.34 -7.38
N LYS A 179 4.74 -1.56 -6.91
CA LYS A 179 5.37 -2.63 -7.70
C LYS A 179 4.67 -2.88 -9.03
N LYS A 180 3.34 -2.73 -9.05
CA LYS A 180 2.48 -2.93 -10.23
C LYS A 180 2.04 -1.62 -10.89
N TYR A 181 2.71 -0.52 -10.59
CA TYR A 181 2.52 0.76 -11.29
C TYR A 181 3.74 1.04 -12.20
N PRO A 182 3.56 1.50 -13.44
CA PRO A 182 2.30 1.53 -14.17
C PRO A 182 1.76 0.10 -14.43
N PRO A 183 0.43 -0.07 -14.48
CA PRO A 183 -0.14 -1.38 -14.76
C PRO A 183 0.10 -1.78 -16.22
N GLU A 184 0.31 -3.08 -16.45
CA GLU A 184 0.36 -3.62 -17.81
C GLU A 184 -1.06 -3.69 -18.36
N VAL A 185 -1.42 -2.78 -19.25
CA VAL A 185 -2.67 -2.85 -20.00
C VAL A 185 -2.45 -3.86 -21.12
N LYS A 186 -3.07 -5.04 -21.01
CA LYS A 186 -3.11 -5.99 -22.13
C LYS A 186 -3.95 -5.38 -23.24
N LYS A 187 -3.31 -5.11 -24.37
CA LYS A 187 -3.98 -4.73 -25.62
C LYS A 187 -4.79 -5.91 -26.15
#